data_57fd2147317ff0618af74aa316c093e0
#
_entry.id   57fd2147317ff0618af74aa316c093e0
#
_cell.length_a   1.000
_cell.length_b   1.000
_cell.length_c   1.000
_cell.angle_alpha   90.00
_cell.angle_beta   90.00
_cell.angle_gamma   90.00
#
_symmetry.space_group_name_H-M   'P 1'
#
loop_
_entity.id
_entity.type
_entity.pdbx_description
1 polymer ?
#
loop_
_entity_poly.entity_id
_entity_poly.type
_entity_poly.pdbx_seq_one_letter_code
_entity_poly.pdbx_strand_id
1 'polypeptide(L)'
;MKVYIKEDSRLFDASVAQIQLCLAQNIGWLDNIFGLTERLTERKDGKTFTSANIYTNKGRYIQVMPCAELGNFCFFYLRDPQKVWEKSASVLKSPFSVVFWYDVDKVSSSPAKRNREAVKEQIMTVLGQFHLRGVTYSLEYIYEQPQNVFKDFDYDHKVNQFLMHP
;
A
#
# COMPACT_ATOMS: atom_id res chain seq x y z
N MET A 1 8.97 13.52 -3.14
CA MET A 1 8.62 12.22 -2.54
C MET A 1 8.71 12.29 -1.03
N LYS A 2 7.72 11.76 -0.31
CA LYS A 2 7.68 11.67 1.16
C LYS A 2 7.51 10.21 1.58
N VAL A 3 8.25 9.78 2.60
CA VAL A 3 8.16 8.42 3.17
C VAL A 3 7.65 8.53 4.61
N TYR A 4 6.63 7.76 4.93
CA TYR A 4 5.95 7.82 6.23
C TYR A 4 6.21 6.53 7.00
N ILE A 5 7.27 6.53 7.80
CA ILE A 5 7.69 5.39 8.62
C ILE A 5 7.30 5.64 10.06
N LYS A 6 6.70 4.65 10.72
CA LYS A 6 6.40 4.70 12.16
C LYS A 6 7.71 4.66 12.98
N GLU A 7 7.81 5.45 14.02
CA GLU A 7 9.02 5.57 14.85
C GLU A 7 9.42 4.25 15.52
N ASP A 8 8.46 3.47 16.01
CA ASP A 8 8.69 2.17 16.66
C ASP A 8 8.19 1.01 15.78
N SER A 9 8.76 0.90 14.59
CA SER A 9 8.37 -0.14 13.64
C SER A 9 8.81 -1.52 14.10
N ARG A 10 7.84 -2.44 14.31
CA ARG A 10 8.09 -3.82 14.76
C ARG A 10 7.40 -4.81 13.83
N LEU A 11 7.88 -6.05 13.80
CA LEU A 11 7.30 -7.13 13.02
C LEU A 11 7.06 -6.73 11.55
N PHE A 12 5.80 -6.74 11.12
CA PHE A 12 5.46 -6.38 9.74
C PHE A 12 5.75 -4.91 9.42
N ASP A 13 5.55 -3.98 10.35
CA ASP A 13 5.90 -2.57 10.14
C ASP A 13 7.40 -2.39 9.88
N ALA A 14 8.26 -3.18 10.52
CA ALA A 14 9.71 -3.14 10.27
C ALA A 14 10.08 -3.64 8.87
N SER A 15 9.38 -4.68 8.40
CA SER A 15 9.54 -5.18 7.03
C SER A 15 9.04 -4.17 6.00
N VAL A 16 7.88 -3.57 6.28
CA VAL A 16 7.29 -2.52 5.44
C VAL A 16 8.21 -1.30 5.36
N ALA A 17 8.81 -0.87 6.47
CA ALA A 17 9.76 0.25 6.49
C ALA A 17 10.96 0.00 5.56
N GLN A 18 11.49 -1.22 5.52
CA GLN A 18 12.57 -1.58 4.59
C GLN A 18 12.10 -1.49 3.13
N ILE A 19 10.89 -1.99 2.82
CA ILE A 19 10.33 -1.91 1.46
C ILE A 19 10.06 -0.45 1.07
N GLN A 20 9.54 0.36 1.99
CA GLN A 20 9.32 1.80 1.74
C GLN A 20 10.63 2.51 1.34
N LEU A 21 11.72 2.24 2.03
CA LEU A 21 13.03 2.81 1.68
C LEU A 21 13.53 2.32 0.33
N CYS A 22 13.35 1.03 0.02
CA CYS A 22 13.71 0.49 -1.28
C CYS A 22 12.89 1.15 -2.42
N LEU A 23 11.58 1.29 -2.25
CA LEU A 23 10.72 1.96 -3.22
C LEU A 23 11.13 3.42 -3.41
N ALA A 24 11.45 4.12 -2.32
CA ALA A 24 11.89 5.51 -2.37
C ALA A 24 13.19 5.71 -3.15
N GLN A 25 14.09 4.74 -3.10
CA GLN A 25 15.36 4.79 -3.82
C GLN A 25 15.25 4.46 -5.31
N ASN A 26 14.26 3.65 -5.69
CA ASN A 26 14.20 3.05 -7.01
C ASN A 26 13.00 3.49 -7.86
N ILE A 27 11.95 4.09 -7.26
CA ILE A 27 10.75 4.52 -7.96
C ILE A 27 10.53 6.03 -7.80
N GLY A 28 11.12 6.80 -8.71
CA GLY A 28 11.15 8.27 -8.61
C GLY A 28 9.81 8.98 -8.88
N TRP A 29 8.82 8.31 -9.47
CA TRP A 29 7.51 8.90 -9.78
C TRP A 29 6.49 8.83 -8.61
N LEU A 30 6.83 8.16 -7.50
CA LEU A 30 6.00 8.19 -6.30
C LEU A 30 6.15 9.53 -5.56
N ASP A 31 5.05 10.16 -5.24
CA ASP A 31 5.01 11.37 -4.41
C ASP A 31 4.99 11.04 -2.92
N ASN A 32 4.25 9.97 -2.55
CA ASN A 32 4.07 9.54 -1.17
C ASN A 32 4.18 8.02 -1.03
N ILE A 33 4.90 7.56 -0.02
CA ILE A 33 5.06 6.15 0.33
C ILE A 33 4.60 5.97 1.78
N PHE A 34 3.38 5.44 1.93
CA PHE A 34 2.77 5.18 3.24
C PHE A 34 3.13 3.79 3.76
N GLY A 35 2.91 3.55 5.04
CA GLY A 35 3.12 2.27 5.70
C GLY A 35 1.90 1.35 5.64
N LEU A 36 1.79 0.47 6.64
CA LEU A 36 0.63 -0.39 6.82
C LEU A 36 -0.63 0.42 7.11
N THR A 37 -1.72 0.03 6.45
CA THR A 37 -3.05 0.54 6.78
C THR A 37 -3.52 -0.02 8.11
N GLU A 38 -4.12 0.85 8.92
CA GLU A 38 -4.85 0.48 10.13
C GLU A 38 -6.35 0.42 9.82
N ARG A 39 -7.03 -0.58 10.35
CA ARG A 39 -8.48 -0.67 10.29
C ARG A 39 -9.06 0.14 11.44
N LEU A 40 -9.74 1.22 11.14
CA LEU A 40 -10.53 1.97 12.11
C LEU A 40 -12.01 1.67 11.90
N THR A 41 -12.66 1.27 13.00
CA THR A 41 -14.09 0.99 13.00
C THR A 41 -14.79 2.09 13.79
N GLU A 42 -15.63 2.84 13.11
CA GLU A 42 -16.42 3.92 13.69
C GLU A 42 -17.90 3.55 13.66
N ARG A 43 -18.64 4.00 14.67
CA ARG A 43 -20.09 3.87 14.70
C ARG A 43 -20.74 5.22 14.46
N LYS A 44 -21.43 5.37 13.34
CA LYS A 44 -22.10 6.59 12.95
C LYS A 44 -23.54 6.27 12.57
N ASP A 45 -24.49 6.99 13.15
CA ASP A 45 -25.95 6.83 12.90
C ASP A 45 -26.45 5.38 13.08
N GLY A 46 -25.92 4.69 14.10
CA GLY A 46 -26.28 3.30 14.40
C GLY A 46 -25.63 2.26 13.47
N LYS A 47 -24.92 2.66 12.46
CA LYS A 47 -24.16 1.80 11.52
C LYS A 47 -22.69 1.77 11.89
N THR A 48 -22.06 0.64 11.64
CA THR A 48 -20.62 0.43 11.81
C THR A 48 -19.93 0.62 10.47
N PHE A 49 -18.92 1.48 10.43
CA PHE A 49 -18.10 1.72 9.25
C PHE A 49 -16.67 1.33 9.55
N THR A 50 -16.05 0.58 8.65
CA THR A 50 -14.64 0.20 8.74
C THR A 50 -13.87 0.89 7.62
N SER A 51 -12.92 1.73 7.98
CA SER A 51 -12.09 2.46 7.03
C SER A 51 -10.63 2.03 7.11
N ALA A 52 -9.94 2.10 5.97
CA ALA A 52 -8.50 1.95 5.90
C ALA A 52 -7.83 3.30 6.14
N ASN A 53 -6.97 3.36 7.17
CA ASN A 53 -6.27 4.57 7.53
C ASN A 53 -4.76 4.37 7.43
N ILE A 54 -4.07 5.41 7.00
CA ILE A 54 -2.62 5.44 6.85
C ILE A 54 -2.02 6.49 7.76
N TYR A 55 -0.86 6.16 8.31
CA TYR A 55 -0.09 7.07 9.15
C TYR A 55 0.59 8.15 8.29
N THR A 56 0.46 9.42 8.71
CA THR A 56 0.99 10.57 7.97
C THR A 56 2.02 11.38 8.76
N ASN A 57 2.68 10.76 9.75
CA ASN A 57 3.55 11.40 10.73
C ASN A 57 2.77 12.30 11.73
N LYS A 58 3.44 12.77 12.78
CA LYS A 58 2.86 13.61 13.84
C LYS A 58 1.65 12.98 14.55
N GLY A 59 1.60 11.64 14.65
CA GLY A 59 0.53 10.91 15.31
C GLY A 59 -0.83 11.00 14.62
N ARG A 60 -0.87 11.37 13.34
CA ARG A 60 -2.12 11.51 12.58
C ARG A 60 -2.30 10.35 11.61
N TYR A 61 -3.54 9.91 11.51
CA TYR A 61 -4.01 8.97 10.51
C TYR A 61 -5.01 9.67 9.60
N ILE A 62 -4.94 9.37 8.31
CA ILE A 62 -5.93 9.81 7.32
C ILE A 62 -6.51 8.58 6.64
N GLN A 63 -7.76 8.66 6.22
CA GLN A 63 -8.38 7.64 5.41
C GLN A 63 -7.65 7.55 4.06
N VAL A 64 -7.29 6.33 3.66
CA VAL A 64 -6.68 6.08 2.37
C VAL A 64 -7.72 6.27 1.27
N MET A 65 -7.44 7.25 0.45
CA MET A 65 -8.29 7.54 -0.71
C MET A 65 -7.46 8.13 -1.83
N PRO A 66 -7.75 7.74 -3.08
CA PRO A 66 -7.20 8.45 -4.22
C PRO A 66 -7.65 9.91 -4.18
N CYS A 67 -6.70 10.82 -4.10
CA CYS A 67 -6.99 12.24 -4.23
C CYS A 67 -5.81 12.94 -4.91
N ALA A 68 -6.12 14.04 -5.61
CA ALA A 68 -5.12 14.80 -6.36
C ALA A 68 -3.99 15.35 -5.47
N GLU A 69 -4.29 15.62 -4.19
CA GLU A 69 -3.34 16.15 -3.21
C GLU A 69 -2.29 15.12 -2.79
N LEU A 70 -2.63 13.82 -2.81
CA LEU A 70 -1.69 12.75 -2.50
C LEU A 70 -0.78 12.40 -3.68
N GLY A 71 -1.13 12.83 -4.90
CA GLY A 71 -0.37 12.50 -6.10
C GLY A 71 -0.29 10.99 -6.33
N ASN A 72 0.86 10.52 -6.83
CA ASN A 72 1.16 9.11 -6.98
C ASN A 72 1.64 8.54 -5.64
N PHE A 73 0.99 7.51 -5.13
CA PHE A 73 1.34 6.95 -3.83
C PHE A 73 1.23 5.43 -3.77
N CYS A 74 1.84 4.86 -2.75
CA CYS A 74 1.62 3.47 -2.38
C CYS A 74 1.40 3.32 -0.87
N PHE A 75 0.74 2.23 -0.50
CA PHE A 75 0.53 1.81 0.87
C PHE A 75 0.51 0.29 0.98
N PHE A 76 0.56 -0.23 2.20
CA PHE A 76 0.60 -1.66 2.47
C PHE A 76 -0.68 -2.09 3.17
N TYR A 77 -1.20 -3.23 2.76
CA TYR A 77 -2.39 -3.82 3.34
C TYR A 77 -2.11 -5.25 3.78
N LEU A 78 -2.27 -5.50 5.06
CA LEU A 78 -2.08 -6.82 5.66
C LEU A 78 -3.40 -7.58 5.69
N ARG A 79 -3.45 -8.73 5.03
CA ARG A 79 -4.57 -9.64 5.09
C ARG A 79 -4.30 -10.68 6.18
N ASP A 80 -5.26 -10.84 7.06
CA ASP A 80 -5.34 -11.87 8.12
C ASP A 80 -4.02 -12.60 8.44
N PRO A 81 -3.17 -12.07 9.32
CA PRO A 81 -1.89 -12.68 9.66
C PRO A 81 -2.12 -14.05 10.30
N GLN A 82 -1.49 -15.06 9.75
CA GLN A 82 -1.56 -16.42 10.28
C GLN A 82 -0.32 -16.72 11.11
N LYS A 83 -0.52 -17.14 12.34
CA LYS A 83 0.55 -17.66 13.18
C LYS A 83 0.68 -19.16 12.93
N VAL A 84 1.79 -19.58 12.35
CA VAL A 84 2.11 -20.98 12.15
C VAL A 84 3.15 -21.41 13.17
N TRP A 85 2.86 -22.46 13.94
CA TRP A 85 3.80 -23.06 14.88
C TRP A 85 4.57 -24.16 14.13
N GLU A 86 5.85 -23.96 13.93
CA GLU A 86 6.77 -24.99 13.48
C GLU A 86 7.51 -25.57 14.71
N LYS A 87 7.95 -26.82 14.62
CA LYS A 87 8.45 -27.66 15.77
C LYS A 87 9.47 -26.98 16.70
N SER A 88 10.13 -25.91 16.28
CA SER A 88 11.17 -25.22 17.07
C SER A 88 11.06 -23.71 17.08
N ALA A 89 10.17 -23.10 16.30
CA ALA A 89 10.01 -21.66 16.23
C ALA A 89 8.59 -21.26 15.82
N SER A 90 8.13 -20.12 16.30
CA SER A 90 6.90 -19.53 15.76
C SER A 90 7.23 -18.73 14.50
N VAL A 91 6.66 -19.13 13.39
CA VAL A 91 6.76 -18.41 12.12
C VAL A 91 5.48 -17.62 11.92
N LEU A 92 5.60 -16.34 11.65
CA LEU A 92 4.48 -15.49 11.31
C LEU A 92 4.39 -15.41 9.79
N LYS A 93 3.33 -16.00 9.22
CA LYS A 93 3.04 -15.92 7.78
C LYS A 93 1.84 -15.02 7.56
N SER A 94 1.96 -14.09 6.63
CA SER A 94 0.83 -13.27 6.24
C SER A 94 0.93 -12.86 4.79
N PRO A 95 -0.13 -13.02 4.01
CA PRO A 95 -0.24 -12.33 2.74
C PRO A 95 -0.40 -10.84 3.03
N PHE A 96 0.44 -10.03 2.42
CA PHE A 96 0.25 -8.60 2.39
C PHE A 96 0.31 -8.09 0.95
N SER A 97 -0.42 -7.03 0.70
CA SER A 97 -0.44 -6.38 -0.61
C SER A 97 0.25 -5.04 -0.53
N VAL A 98 1.04 -4.72 -1.53
CA VAL A 98 1.49 -3.35 -1.79
C VAL A 98 0.56 -2.78 -2.85
N VAL A 99 -0.14 -1.72 -2.52
CA VAL A 99 -1.08 -1.07 -3.41
C VAL A 99 -0.45 0.20 -3.95
N PHE A 100 -0.37 0.31 -5.27
CA PHE A 100 0.10 1.49 -5.97
C PHE A 100 -1.08 2.21 -6.60
N TRP A 101 -1.19 3.49 -6.30
CA TRP A 101 -2.12 4.40 -6.95
C TRP A 101 -1.32 5.44 -7.72
N TYR A 102 -1.48 5.47 -9.01
CA TYR A 102 -0.70 6.37 -9.86
C TYR A 102 -1.48 6.84 -11.09
N ASP A 103 -1.14 8.03 -11.50
CA ASP A 103 -1.59 8.65 -12.73
C ASP A 103 -0.49 8.46 -13.79
N VAL A 104 -0.78 7.73 -14.85
CA VAL A 104 0.17 7.43 -15.92
C VAL A 104 0.71 8.72 -16.57
N ASP A 105 -0.10 9.76 -16.63
CA ASP A 105 0.28 11.05 -17.18
C ASP A 105 1.35 11.75 -16.33
N LYS A 106 1.32 11.52 -15.02
CA LYS A 106 2.33 12.02 -14.09
C LYS A 106 3.58 11.14 -14.06
N VAL A 107 3.44 9.84 -14.32
CA VAL A 107 4.59 8.93 -14.42
C VAL A 107 5.41 9.22 -15.67
N SER A 108 4.76 9.55 -16.78
CA SER A 108 5.44 9.91 -18.03
C SER A 108 4.77 11.10 -18.70
N SER A 109 5.53 12.20 -18.80
CA SER A 109 5.09 13.41 -19.50
C SER A 109 4.92 13.22 -21.02
N SER A 110 5.56 12.20 -21.59
CA SER A 110 5.45 11.89 -23.02
C SER A 110 4.32 10.88 -23.27
N PRO A 111 3.28 11.23 -24.04
CA PRO A 111 2.21 10.29 -24.36
C PRO A 111 2.70 8.99 -25.01
N ALA A 112 3.76 9.05 -25.81
CA ALA A 112 4.35 7.88 -26.47
C ALA A 112 5.04 6.91 -25.47
N LYS A 113 5.36 7.36 -24.27
CA LYS A 113 6.00 6.56 -23.20
C LYS A 113 5.03 6.14 -22.10
N ARG A 114 3.75 6.48 -22.22
CA ARG A 114 2.71 6.09 -21.27
C ARG A 114 2.37 4.62 -21.44
N ASN A 115 3.09 3.77 -20.75
CA ASN A 115 2.92 2.33 -20.83
C ASN A 115 2.71 1.75 -19.42
N ARG A 116 1.50 1.31 -19.13
CA ARG A 116 1.13 0.70 -17.84
C ARG A 116 1.93 -0.57 -17.56
N GLU A 117 2.21 -1.36 -18.58
CA GLU A 117 3.01 -2.58 -18.43
C GLU A 117 4.46 -2.27 -18.04
N ALA A 118 5.04 -1.18 -18.58
CA ALA A 118 6.38 -0.75 -18.18
C ALA A 118 6.44 -0.28 -16.72
N VAL A 119 5.37 0.35 -16.23
CA VAL A 119 5.25 0.72 -14.80
C VAL A 119 5.17 -0.52 -13.92
N LYS A 120 4.37 -1.52 -14.31
CA LYS A 120 4.26 -2.80 -13.61
C LYS A 120 5.61 -3.54 -13.60
N GLU A 121 6.26 -3.61 -14.74
CA GLU A 121 7.59 -4.25 -14.88
C GLU A 121 8.61 -3.57 -13.96
N GLN A 122 8.63 -2.24 -13.89
CA GLN A 122 9.50 -1.52 -12.98
C GLN A 122 9.21 -1.89 -11.51
N ILE A 123 7.95 -1.89 -11.09
CA ILE A 123 7.54 -2.27 -9.74
C ILE A 123 7.98 -3.70 -9.43
N MET A 124 7.69 -4.64 -10.35
CA MET A 124 8.04 -6.05 -10.19
C MET A 124 9.54 -6.27 -10.08
N THR A 125 10.32 -5.57 -10.91
CA THR A 125 11.79 -5.63 -10.89
C THR A 125 12.32 -5.14 -9.55
N VAL A 126 11.86 -3.98 -9.08
CA VAL A 126 12.30 -3.40 -7.80
C VAL A 126 11.95 -4.32 -6.63
N LEU A 127 10.71 -4.78 -6.55
CA LEU A 127 10.26 -5.66 -5.47
C LEU A 127 10.88 -7.07 -5.56
N GLY A 128 11.06 -7.60 -6.76
CA GLY A 128 11.64 -8.94 -6.99
C GLY A 128 13.14 -9.03 -6.69
N GLN A 129 13.87 -7.94 -6.84
CA GLN A 129 15.30 -7.86 -6.53
C GLN A 129 15.58 -7.47 -5.07
N PHE A 130 14.57 -7.01 -4.36
CA PHE A 130 14.74 -6.57 -2.98
C PHE A 130 14.80 -7.74 -2.00
N HIS A 131 15.77 -7.71 -1.11
CA HIS A 131 15.94 -8.73 -0.07
C HIS A 131 15.64 -8.13 1.31
N LEU A 132 14.63 -8.68 1.96
CA LEU A 132 14.27 -8.34 3.34
C LEU A 132 15.15 -9.12 4.32
N ARG A 133 15.80 -8.42 5.22
CA ARG A 133 16.62 -9.07 6.26
C ARG A 133 15.74 -9.85 7.23
N GLY A 134 15.98 -11.16 7.32
CA GLY A 134 15.25 -12.05 8.24
C GLY A 134 13.83 -12.40 7.81
N VAL A 135 13.45 -12.12 6.57
CA VAL A 135 12.12 -12.41 6.03
C VAL A 135 12.27 -13.11 4.69
N THR A 136 11.56 -14.21 4.52
CA THR A 136 11.39 -14.85 3.22
C THR A 136 10.03 -14.45 2.67
N TYR A 137 9.97 -14.01 1.43
CA TYR A 137 8.72 -13.69 0.75
C TYR A 137 8.74 -14.18 -0.69
N SER A 138 7.56 -14.39 -1.24
CA SER A 138 7.34 -14.62 -2.66
C SER A 138 6.49 -13.48 -3.20
N LEU A 139 6.83 -13.02 -4.39
CA LEU A 139 6.04 -12.01 -5.10
C LEU A 139 5.03 -12.73 -5.99
N GLU A 140 3.76 -12.50 -5.69
CA GLU A 140 2.67 -12.97 -6.51
C GLU A 140 2.23 -11.90 -7.49
N TYR A 141 1.30 -12.23 -8.33
CA TYR A 141 0.84 -11.45 -9.46
C TYR A 141 0.33 -10.04 -9.10
N ILE A 142 0.62 -9.05 -9.95
CA ILE A 142 0.09 -7.69 -9.87
C ILE A 142 -1.23 -7.56 -10.66
N TYR A 143 -2.30 -7.25 -9.96
CA TYR A 143 -3.61 -7.00 -10.55
C TYR A 143 -3.90 -5.51 -10.68
N GLU A 144 -4.51 -5.12 -11.80
CA GLU A 144 -5.26 -3.88 -11.85
C GLU A 144 -6.71 -4.17 -11.44
N GLN A 145 -7.02 -3.98 -10.16
CA GLN A 145 -8.39 -4.19 -9.67
C GLN A 145 -8.76 -3.12 -8.63
N PRO A 146 -9.06 -1.88 -9.08
CA PRO A 146 -9.46 -0.80 -8.18
C PRO A 146 -10.64 -1.18 -7.29
N GLN A 147 -11.57 -1.99 -7.80
CA GLN A 147 -12.78 -2.43 -7.09
C GLN A 147 -12.50 -3.42 -5.95
N ASN A 148 -11.40 -4.18 -6.01
CA ASN A 148 -11.11 -5.23 -5.03
C ASN A 148 -10.16 -4.79 -3.92
N VAL A 149 -9.40 -3.70 -4.12
CA VAL A 149 -8.47 -3.20 -3.11
C VAL A 149 -9.21 -2.75 -1.85
N PHE A 150 -10.40 -2.22 -2.03
CA PHE A 150 -11.19 -1.61 -0.97
C PHE A 150 -12.46 -2.40 -0.62
N LYS A 151 -12.65 -3.61 -1.13
CA LYS A 151 -13.87 -4.40 -0.93
C LYS A 151 -14.17 -4.71 0.54
N ASP A 152 -13.13 -4.76 1.38
CA ASP A 152 -13.23 -5.07 2.80
C ASP A 152 -13.42 -3.81 3.68
N PHE A 153 -13.63 -2.64 3.06
CA PHE A 153 -13.79 -1.36 3.73
C PHE A 153 -15.08 -0.67 3.31
N ASP A 154 -15.74 -0.05 4.28
CA ASP A 154 -16.90 0.79 4.03
C ASP A 154 -16.43 2.20 3.63
N TYR A 155 -16.89 2.67 2.48
CA TYR A 155 -16.66 4.05 2.03
C TYR A 155 -17.95 4.84 2.07
N ASP A 156 -17.85 6.11 2.44
CA ASP A 156 -18.97 7.02 2.29
C ASP A 156 -19.31 7.14 0.78
N HIS A 157 -20.59 6.98 0.43
CA HIS A 157 -21.06 6.96 -0.97
C HIS A 157 -20.63 8.17 -1.81
N LYS A 158 -20.31 9.31 -1.16
CA LYS A 158 -19.78 10.48 -1.83
C LYS A 158 -18.40 10.27 -2.45
N VAL A 159 -17.69 9.27 -2.00
CA VAL A 159 -16.32 8.98 -2.36
C VAL A 159 -16.23 7.93 -3.46
N ASN A 160 -17.22 7.07 -3.60
CA ASN A 160 -17.30 6.10 -4.69
C ASN A 160 -17.27 6.74 -6.10
N GLN A 161 -17.55 8.04 -6.20
CA GLN A 161 -17.44 8.77 -7.48
C GLN A 161 -16.00 8.86 -8.00
N PHE A 162 -15.00 8.81 -7.13
CA PHE A 162 -13.59 8.89 -7.54
C PHE A 162 -12.98 7.56 -7.99
N LEU A 163 -13.60 6.42 -7.63
CA LEU A 163 -13.15 5.10 -8.08
C LEU A 163 -13.63 4.75 -9.51
N MET A 164 -14.49 5.56 -10.10
CA MET A 164 -15.10 5.31 -11.41
C MET A 164 -14.38 6.01 -12.57
N HIS A 165 -13.36 6.81 -12.31
CA HIS A 165 -12.58 7.47 -13.36
C HIS A 165 -11.12 7.03 -13.27
N PRO A 166 -10.66 6.19 -14.23
CA PRO A 166 -9.26 5.83 -14.39
C PRO A 166 -8.40 7.00 -14.83
#